data_94faad2a2b60c96981fb37c708ec140c
#
_entry.id   94faad2a2b60c96981fb37c708ec140c
#
_cell.length_a   1.000
_cell.length_b   1.000
_cell.length_c   1.000
_cell.angle_alpha   90.00
_cell.angle_beta   90.00
_cell.angle_gamma   90.00
#
_symmetry.space_group_name_H-M   'P 1'
#
loop_
_entity.id
_entity.type
_entity.pdbx_description
1 polymer ?
#
loop_
_entity_poly.entity_id
_entity_poly.type
_entity_poly.pdbx_seq_one_letter_code
_entity_poly.pdbx_strand_id
1 'polypeptide(L)'
;IFTNLTPEHLDFHKDLEDYRNAKEKLFYKTTTANIINIDDEGGAKIYENIKSLSTPCYTYGIDNKADFMAKNIKIDARGVSYTLVTPTYEEEIFVPVPGKFTVYNTLAVIAACYMLNIPKEIVKESLGKTKGVAGRFETITNDKGISVIVDYAHTPDALENILNTAKGFAKSNIITVFGCGGDRDTTKRPLMGAIAQKLSDVCIVTSDNPRTEDPQLIIEDILKGLDKNKENYRVVVDRREAIKEAIEMAQKDDIVIIAGKGHENYQILGKVKHHFDDKEI
;
A
#
# COMPACT_ATOMS: atom_id res chain seq x y z
N ILE A 1 1.43 -18.78 2.99
CA ILE A 1 1.85 -17.84 1.92
C ILE A 1 2.83 -16.84 2.51
N PHE A 2 3.93 -16.56 1.82
CA PHE A 2 4.85 -15.47 2.11
C PHE A 2 4.70 -14.37 1.05
N THR A 3 4.46 -13.15 1.48
CA THR A 3 4.23 -12.01 0.56
C THR A 3 5.45 -11.10 0.44
N ASN A 4 5.94 -10.56 1.54
CA ASN A 4 7.09 -9.69 1.58
C ASN A 4 7.69 -9.59 2.99
N LEU A 5 8.87 -8.97 3.08
CA LEU A 5 9.54 -8.63 4.31
C LEU A 5 10.14 -7.21 4.20
N THR A 6 9.57 -6.26 4.91
CA THR A 6 10.07 -4.89 5.02
C THR A 6 10.55 -4.59 6.43
N PRO A 7 11.41 -3.58 6.66
CA PRO A 7 11.84 -3.17 7.99
C PRO A 7 10.64 -2.67 8.84
N GLU A 8 10.05 -3.57 9.59
CA GLU A 8 8.95 -3.35 10.51
C GLU A 8 9.15 -4.23 11.74
N HIS A 9 8.61 -3.85 12.90
CA HIS A 9 8.73 -4.62 14.14
C HIS A 9 10.18 -4.84 14.63
N LEU A 10 11.12 -3.94 14.28
CA LEU A 10 12.50 -4.00 14.74
C LEU A 10 12.65 -3.58 16.22
N ASP A 11 11.58 -3.20 16.87
CA ASP A 11 11.43 -3.09 18.33
C ASP A 11 11.33 -4.47 19.03
N PHE A 12 10.90 -5.51 18.29
CA PHE A 12 10.79 -6.90 18.78
C PHE A 12 11.90 -7.81 18.23
N HIS A 13 12.44 -7.49 17.06
CA HIS A 13 13.47 -8.28 16.39
C HIS A 13 14.80 -7.56 16.38
N LYS A 14 15.88 -8.31 16.59
CA LYS A 14 17.24 -7.78 16.60
C LYS A 14 17.60 -7.09 15.28
N ASP A 15 17.19 -7.68 14.18
CA ASP A 15 17.43 -7.22 12.83
C ASP A 15 16.43 -7.88 11.84
N LEU A 16 16.52 -7.49 10.59
CA LEU A 16 15.63 -8.03 9.52
C LEU A 16 15.83 -9.54 9.31
N GLU A 17 17.03 -10.06 9.57
CA GLU A 17 17.32 -11.49 9.44
C GLU A 17 16.63 -12.29 10.54
N ASP A 18 16.66 -11.82 11.79
CA ASP A 18 15.93 -12.43 12.89
C ASP A 18 14.41 -12.43 12.61
N TYR A 19 13.89 -11.32 12.09
CA TYR A 19 12.49 -11.22 11.69
C TYR A 19 12.14 -12.22 10.56
N ARG A 20 12.98 -12.32 9.51
CA ARG A 20 12.81 -13.32 8.45
C ARG A 20 12.82 -14.74 9.02
N ASN A 21 13.79 -15.06 9.89
CA ASN A 21 13.91 -16.39 10.49
C ASN A 21 12.68 -16.73 11.36
N ALA A 22 12.11 -15.75 12.03
CA ALA A 22 10.87 -15.94 12.79
C ALA A 22 9.69 -16.30 11.87
N LYS A 23 9.52 -15.61 10.73
CA LYS A 23 8.50 -15.92 9.71
C LYS A 23 8.75 -17.28 9.05
N GLU A 24 10.00 -17.63 8.77
CA GLU A 24 10.39 -18.86 8.10
C GLU A 24 9.95 -20.10 8.88
N LYS A 25 9.94 -20.05 10.21
CA LYS A 25 9.49 -21.18 11.08
C LYS A 25 8.08 -21.69 10.73
N LEU A 26 7.22 -20.86 10.17
CA LEU A 26 5.89 -21.27 9.74
C LEU A 26 5.95 -22.31 8.62
N PHE A 27 6.88 -22.17 7.68
CA PHE A 27 6.93 -22.98 6.46
C PHE A 27 7.44 -24.41 6.71
N TYR A 28 8.12 -24.66 7.83
CA TYR A 28 8.47 -26.00 8.30
C TYR A 28 7.29 -26.75 8.97
N LYS A 29 6.21 -26.02 9.32
CA LYS A 29 5.04 -26.60 10.01
C LYS A 29 3.85 -26.82 9.07
N THR A 30 3.92 -26.34 7.86
CA THR A 30 2.86 -26.49 6.86
C THR A 30 2.86 -27.90 6.30
N THR A 31 1.67 -28.43 5.99
CA THR A 31 1.48 -29.79 5.49
C THR A 31 0.85 -29.84 4.10
N THR A 32 0.19 -28.77 3.66
CA THR A 32 -0.52 -28.74 2.37
C THR A 32 0.36 -28.17 1.27
N ALA A 33 0.80 -26.93 1.40
CA ALA A 33 1.70 -26.26 0.46
C ALA A 33 2.31 -25.00 1.05
N ASN A 34 3.48 -24.61 0.54
CA ASN A 34 4.10 -23.32 0.73
C ASN A 34 3.99 -22.51 -0.56
N ILE A 35 3.67 -21.22 -0.45
CA ILE A 35 3.55 -20.31 -1.57
C ILE A 35 4.41 -19.08 -1.25
N ILE A 36 5.44 -18.81 -2.07
CA ILE A 36 6.50 -17.87 -1.74
C ILE A 36 6.67 -16.82 -2.86
N ASN A 37 6.67 -15.55 -2.49
CA ASN A 37 7.09 -14.47 -3.38
C ASN A 37 8.61 -14.49 -3.51
N ILE A 38 9.13 -14.80 -4.70
CA ILE A 38 10.57 -14.87 -4.94
C ILE A 38 11.16 -13.56 -5.48
N ASP A 39 10.33 -12.56 -5.74
CA ASP A 39 10.81 -11.22 -6.04
C ASP A 39 11.20 -10.45 -4.76
N ASP A 40 10.72 -10.90 -3.60
CA ASP A 40 11.17 -10.43 -2.29
C ASP A 40 12.43 -11.17 -1.87
N GLU A 41 13.48 -10.44 -1.46
CA GLU A 41 14.77 -11.03 -1.07
C GLU A 41 14.64 -12.00 0.11
N GLY A 42 13.80 -11.67 1.09
CA GLY A 42 13.49 -12.56 2.23
C GLY A 42 12.75 -13.81 1.76
N GLY A 43 11.81 -13.66 0.84
CA GLY A 43 11.09 -14.76 0.21
C GLY A 43 12.01 -15.70 -0.56
N ALA A 44 12.89 -15.15 -1.38
CA ALA A 44 13.88 -15.94 -2.12
C ALA A 44 14.79 -16.76 -1.18
N LYS A 45 15.25 -16.17 -0.07
CA LYS A 45 16.05 -16.88 0.94
C LYS A 45 15.24 -17.98 1.64
N ILE A 46 13.98 -17.70 2.00
CA ILE A 46 13.09 -18.72 2.60
C ILE A 46 12.88 -19.87 1.61
N TYR A 47 12.60 -19.57 0.34
CA TYR A 47 12.41 -20.60 -0.69
C TYR A 47 13.63 -21.54 -0.80
N GLU A 48 14.84 -20.99 -0.86
CA GLU A 48 16.07 -21.79 -0.93
C GLU A 48 16.19 -22.77 0.28
N ASN A 49 15.78 -22.35 1.48
CA ASN A 49 15.85 -23.16 2.68
C ASN A 49 14.79 -24.30 2.72
N ILE A 50 13.61 -24.06 2.14
CA ILE A 50 12.48 -24.98 2.27
C ILE A 50 12.14 -25.79 1.01
N LYS A 51 12.71 -25.44 -0.16
CA LYS A 51 12.38 -26.09 -1.45
C LYS A 51 12.64 -27.61 -1.51
N SER A 52 13.48 -28.14 -0.60
CA SER A 52 13.79 -29.58 -0.49
C SER A 52 12.88 -30.31 0.52
N LEU A 53 11.97 -29.63 1.19
CA LEU A 53 11.01 -30.26 2.08
C LEU A 53 10.01 -31.13 1.31
N SER A 54 9.41 -32.10 1.98
CA SER A 54 8.36 -32.94 1.39
C SER A 54 7.05 -32.19 1.10
N THR A 55 6.82 -31.06 1.77
CA THR A 55 5.66 -30.19 1.52
C THR A 55 5.84 -29.47 0.19
N PRO A 56 4.89 -29.55 -0.75
CA PRO A 56 4.96 -28.84 -2.01
C PRO A 56 5.23 -27.35 -1.80
N CYS A 57 6.17 -26.80 -2.57
CA CYS A 57 6.54 -25.38 -2.50
C CYS A 57 6.41 -24.74 -3.88
N TYR A 58 5.54 -23.73 -3.99
CA TYR A 58 5.28 -22.98 -5.20
C TYR A 58 5.79 -21.56 -5.05
N THR A 59 6.25 -21.02 -6.15
CA THR A 59 6.78 -19.66 -6.24
C THR A 59 5.85 -18.76 -7.04
N TYR A 60 5.82 -17.47 -6.69
CA TYR A 60 5.20 -16.47 -7.54
C TYR A 60 6.06 -15.20 -7.62
N GLY A 61 5.92 -14.49 -8.72
CA GLY A 61 6.66 -13.26 -8.96
C GLY A 61 6.31 -12.59 -10.27
N ILE A 62 6.86 -11.41 -10.48
CA ILE A 62 6.74 -10.60 -11.70
C ILE A 62 8.10 -10.55 -12.43
N ASP A 63 9.16 -10.31 -11.65
CA ASP A 63 10.48 -9.97 -12.16
C ASP A 63 11.39 -11.21 -12.26
N ASN A 64 11.21 -12.20 -11.39
CA ASN A 64 11.94 -13.46 -11.39
C ASN A 64 11.10 -14.61 -11.94
N LYS A 65 11.77 -15.63 -12.55
CA LYS A 65 11.09 -16.82 -13.05
C LYS A 65 10.47 -17.59 -11.87
N ALA A 66 9.17 -17.77 -11.91
CA ALA A 66 8.35 -18.41 -10.87
C ALA A 66 7.33 -19.38 -11.48
N ASP A 67 6.67 -20.19 -10.63
CA ASP A 67 5.59 -21.08 -11.05
C ASP A 67 4.34 -20.29 -11.47
N PHE A 68 4.06 -19.17 -10.75
CA PHE A 68 2.98 -18.26 -11.08
C PHE A 68 3.56 -16.90 -11.41
N MET A 69 3.37 -16.42 -12.63
CA MET A 69 3.93 -15.16 -13.10
C MET A 69 2.86 -14.25 -13.71
N ALA A 70 3.09 -12.96 -13.61
CA ALA A 70 2.36 -11.97 -14.38
C ALA A 70 3.25 -11.36 -15.46
N LYS A 71 2.76 -11.34 -16.72
CA LYS A 71 3.41 -10.71 -17.87
C LYS A 71 2.49 -9.63 -18.45
N ASN A 72 3.03 -8.77 -19.33
CA ASN A 72 2.25 -7.76 -20.04
C ASN A 72 1.39 -6.88 -19.13
N ILE A 73 1.91 -6.53 -17.96
CA ILE A 73 1.18 -5.80 -16.93
C ILE A 73 0.84 -4.39 -17.43
N LYS A 74 -0.43 -4.02 -17.31
CA LYS A 74 -0.95 -2.67 -17.57
C LYS A 74 -1.66 -2.19 -16.32
N ILE A 75 -1.33 -0.98 -15.87
CA ILE A 75 -1.91 -0.34 -14.68
C ILE A 75 -2.53 0.97 -15.12
N ASP A 76 -3.80 1.18 -14.79
CA ASP A 76 -4.48 2.47 -14.94
C ASP A 76 -5.38 2.74 -13.73
N ALA A 77 -6.06 3.90 -13.71
CA ALA A 77 -6.94 4.30 -12.60
C ALA A 77 -8.10 3.33 -12.35
N ARG A 78 -8.45 2.47 -13.31
CA ARG A 78 -9.55 1.49 -13.20
C ARG A 78 -9.08 0.17 -12.60
N GLY A 79 -7.78 -0.11 -12.61
CA GLY A 79 -7.24 -1.36 -12.08
C GLY A 79 -5.98 -1.82 -12.78
N VAL A 80 -5.73 -3.13 -12.69
CA VAL A 80 -4.60 -3.81 -13.34
C VAL A 80 -5.09 -4.88 -14.29
N SER A 81 -4.42 -5.02 -15.45
CA SER A 81 -4.59 -6.15 -16.37
C SER A 81 -3.23 -6.81 -16.59
N TYR A 82 -3.20 -8.11 -16.67
CA TYR A 82 -1.98 -8.86 -16.96
C TYR A 82 -2.27 -10.25 -17.53
N THR A 83 -1.29 -10.80 -18.24
CA THR A 83 -1.28 -12.20 -18.65
C THR A 83 -0.73 -13.04 -17.50
N LEU A 84 -1.57 -13.84 -16.86
CA LEU A 84 -1.18 -14.84 -15.88
C LEU A 84 -0.55 -16.04 -16.58
N VAL A 85 0.60 -16.48 -16.08
CA VAL A 85 1.25 -17.74 -16.46
C VAL A 85 1.28 -18.65 -15.24
N THR A 86 0.76 -19.86 -15.38
CA THR A 86 0.77 -20.91 -14.35
C THR A 86 1.50 -22.15 -14.83
N PRO A 87 1.75 -23.16 -14.02
CA PRO A 87 2.35 -24.42 -14.46
C PRO A 87 1.57 -25.15 -15.58
N THR A 88 0.26 -24.88 -15.73
CA THR A 88 -0.62 -25.66 -16.61
C THR A 88 -1.39 -24.83 -17.65
N TYR A 89 -1.52 -23.50 -17.47
CA TYR A 89 -2.27 -22.63 -18.38
C TYR A 89 -1.80 -21.19 -18.32
N GLU A 90 -2.16 -20.42 -19.35
CA GLU A 90 -2.09 -18.96 -19.38
C GLU A 90 -3.51 -18.38 -19.44
N GLU A 91 -3.72 -17.18 -18.85
CA GLU A 91 -5.03 -16.55 -18.79
C GLU A 91 -4.90 -15.01 -18.65
N GLU A 92 -5.81 -14.27 -19.30
CA GLU A 92 -5.90 -12.82 -19.13
C GLU A 92 -6.69 -12.50 -17.87
N ILE A 93 -6.09 -11.74 -16.97
CA ILE A 93 -6.66 -11.33 -15.68
C ILE A 93 -6.87 -9.81 -15.68
N PHE A 94 -8.04 -9.39 -15.20
CA PHE A 94 -8.31 -8.00 -14.84
C PHE A 94 -8.77 -7.93 -13.38
N VAL A 95 -8.23 -6.96 -12.65
CA VAL A 95 -8.60 -6.69 -11.25
C VAL A 95 -8.86 -5.19 -11.11
N PRO A 96 -10.07 -4.76 -10.68
CA PRO A 96 -10.43 -3.34 -10.59
C PRO A 96 -9.85 -2.65 -9.33
N VAL A 97 -8.58 -2.91 -9.04
CA VAL A 97 -7.79 -2.28 -7.98
C VAL A 97 -6.45 -1.91 -8.59
N PRO A 98 -6.11 -0.62 -8.71
CA PRO A 98 -4.84 -0.17 -9.26
C PRO A 98 -3.63 -0.59 -8.41
N GLY A 99 -2.47 -0.65 -9.05
CA GLY A 99 -1.18 -0.79 -8.38
C GLY A 99 -0.47 -2.13 -8.60
N LYS A 100 0.88 -2.10 -8.66
CA LYS A 100 1.73 -3.28 -8.82
C LYS A 100 1.52 -4.29 -7.67
N PHE A 101 1.24 -3.81 -6.46
CA PHE A 101 0.94 -4.66 -5.30
C PHE A 101 -0.30 -5.55 -5.51
N THR A 102 -1.30 -5.07 -6.28
CA THR A 102 -2.48 -5.87 -6.64
C THR A 102 -2.09 -7.09 -7.46
N VAL A 103 -1.11 -6.95 -8.38
CA VAL A 103 -0.62 -8.07 -9.16
C VAL A 103 0.01 -9.12 -8.24
N TYR A 104 0.90 -8.73 -7.32
CA TYR A 104 1.49 -9.66 -6.34
C TYR A 104 0.44 -10.35 -5.47
N ASN A 105 -0.51 -9.58 -4.93
CA ASN A 105 -1.55 -10.12 -4.06
C ASN A 105 -2.44 -11.11 -4.82
N THR A 106 -2.79 -10.81 -6.06
CA THR A 106 -3.62 -11.71 -6.87
C THR A 106 -2.87 -12.95 -7.33
N LEU A 107 -1.57 -12.87 -7.64
CA LEU A 107 -0.73 -14.03 -7.90
C LEU A 107 -0.71 -14.98 -6.67
N ALA A 108 -0.56 -14.44 -5.46
CA ALA A 108 -0.60 -15.23 -4.22
C ALA A 108 -1.96 -15.92 -4.03
N VAL A 109 -3.07 -15.21 -4.28
CA VAL A 109 -4.44 -15.75 -4.21
C VAL A 109 -4.65 -16.83 -5.26
N ILE A 110 -4.25 -16.57 -6.52
CA ILE A 110 -4.36 -17.54 -7.63
C ILE A 110 -3.58 -18.82 -7.32
N ALA A 111 -2.34 -18.70 -6.82
CA ALA A 111 -1.54 -19.85 -6.43
C ALA A 111 -2.23 -20.67 -5.32
N ALA A 112 -2.83 -20.00 -4.32
CA ALA A 112 -3.60 -20.68 -3.28
C ALA A 112 -4.85 -21.37 -3.84
N CYS A 113 -5.59 -20.70 -4.70
CA CYS A 113 -6.78 -21.28 -5.36
C CYS A 113 -6.42 -22.49 -6.23
N TYR A 114 -5.30 -22.39 -6.96
CA TYR A 114 -4.78 -23.50 -7.76
C TYR A 114 -4.50 -24.73 -6.91
N MET A 115 -3.85 -24.55 -5.75
CA MET A 115 -3.55 -25.62 -4.80
C MET A 115 -4.82 -26.24 -4.18
N LEU A 116 -5.87 -25.44 -4.04
CA LEU A 116 -7.16 -25.89 -3.50
C LEU A 116 -8.09 -26.46 -4.60
N ASN A 117 -7.59 -26.60 -5.83
CA ASN A 117 -8.35 -27.04 -7.01
C ASN A 117 -9.65 -26.23 -7.26
N ILE A 118 -9.62 -24.92 -6.98
CA ILE A 118 -10.72 -24.02 -7.30
C ILE A 118 -10.70 -23.77 -8.82
N PRO A 119 -11.83 -23.93 -9.53
CA PRO A 119 -11.90 -23.70 -10.96
C PRO A 119 -11.42 -22.29 -11.35
N LYS A 120 -10.56 -22.20 -12.36
CA LYS A 120 -9.94 -20.94 -12.79
C LYS A 120 -10.97 -19.88 -13.22
N GLU A 121 -12.11 -20.31 -13.76
CA GLU A 121 -13.21 -19.44 -14.18
C GLU A 121 -13.81 -18.71 -12.98
N ILE A 122 -13.99 -19.41 -11.85
CA ILE A 122 -14.48 -18.83 -10.59
C ILE A 122 -13.46 -17.83 -10.04
N VAL A 123 -12.17 -18.19 -10.07
CA VAL A 123 -11.09 -17.28 -9.60
C VAL A 123 -11.06 -16.01 -10.43
N LYS A 124 -11.06 -16.13 -11.78
CA LYS A 124 -11.07 -15.00 -12.72
C LYS A 124 -12.27 -14.09 -12.51
N GLU A 125 -13.47 -14.67 -12.44
CA GLU A 125 -14.72 -13.93 -12.22
C GLU A 125 -14.69 -13.18 -10.88
N SER A 126 -14.23 -13.83 -9.80
CA SER A 126 -14.15 -13.24 -8.46
C SER A 126 -13.14 -12.09 -8.39
N LEU A 127 -11.99 -12.24 -9.03
CA LEU A 127 -10.98 -11.19 -9.11
C LEU A 127 -11.51 -9.97 -9.89
N GLY A 128 -12.22 -10.18 -10.99
CA GLY A 128 -12.83 -9.11 -11.77
C GLY A 128 -13.97 -8.37 -11.06
N LYS A 129 -14.55 -8.95 -10.01
CA LYS A 129 -15.61 -8.35 -9.19
C LYS A 129 -15.10 -7.77 -7.86
N THR A 130 -13.82 -7.89 -7.56
CA THR A 130 -13.28 -7.43 -6.28
C THR A 130 -13.37 -5.90 -6.17
N LYS A 131 -13.79 -5.41 -4.99
CA LYS A 131 -13.91 -3.97 -4.73
C LYS A 131 -12.67 -3.40 -4.01
N GLY A 132 -11.63 -4.23 -3.83
CA GLY A 132 -10.51 -3.88 -2.98
C GLY A 132 -10.85 -3.99 -1.49
N VAL A 133 -10.00 -3.41 -0.66
CA VAL A 133 -10.17 -3.35 0.80
C VAL A 133 -10.39 -1.91 1.19
N ALA A 134 -11.40 -1.63 2.03
CA ALA A 134 -11.68 -0.29 2.52
C ALA A 134 -10.41 0.35 3.12
N GLY A 135 -10.11 1.57 2.69
CA GLY A 135 -8.92 2.32 3.11
C GLY A 135 -7.58 1.76 2.63
N ARG A 136 -7.58 0.93 1.58
CA ARG A 136 -6.37 0.43 0.92
C ARG A 136 -6.47 0.72 -0.58
N PHE A 137 -5.80 1.78 -1.01
CA PHE A 137 -5.92 2.32 -2.37
C PHE A 137 -7.39 2.44 -2.82
N GLU A 138 -8.24 2.88 -1.91
CA GLU A 138 -9.70 2.96 -2.14
C GLU A 138 -10.00 4.19 -2.98
N THR A 139 -10.50 3.97 -4.20
CA THR A 139 -10.87 5.06 -5.10
C THR A 139 -12.29 5.53 -4.79
N ILE A 140 -12.45 6.83 -4.56
CA ILE A 140 -13.74 7.46 -4.29
C ILE A 140 -14.32 8.02 -5.58
N THR A 141 -15.53 7.59 -5.91
CA THR A 141 -16.25 8.08 -7.09
C THR A 141 -16.70 9.53 -6.88
N ASN A 142 -16.45 10.38 -7.88
CA ASN A 142 -16.85 11.79 -7.89
C ASN A 142 -17.20 12.24 -9.32
N ASP A 143 -17.81 13.42 -9.45
CA ASP A 143 -18.24 14.04 -10.70
C ASP A 143 -17.26 15.13 -11.22
N LYS A 144 -16.21 15.44 -10.47
CA LYS A 144 -15.21 16.46 -10.83
C LYS A 144 -14.20 16.00 -11.90
N GLY A 145 -14.16 14.69 -12.21
CA GLY A 145 -13.19 14.12 -13.14
C GLY A 145 -11.76 14.04 -12.57
N ILE A 146 -11.63 14.07 -11.25
CA ILE A 146 -10.39 13.82 -10.49
C ILE A 146 -10.39 12.37 -9.97
N SER A 147 -9.21 11.85 -9.64
CA SER A 147 -9.10 10.57 -8.92
C SER A 147 -8.85 10.86 -7.44
N VAL A 148 -9.78 10.48 -6.55
CA VAL A 148 -9.56 10.59 -5.09
C VAL A 148 -9.26 9.20 -4.54
N ILE A 149 -8.12 9.07 -3.85
CA ILE A 149 -7.64 7.79 -3.31
C ILE A 149 -7.46 7.94 -1.80
N VAL A 150 -8.11 7.07 -1.03
CA VAL A 150 -7.96 6.98 0.42
C VAL A 150 -7.14 5.75 0.78
N ASP A 151 -6.08 5.93 1.57
CA ASP A 151 -5.18 4.84 1.96
C ASP A 151 -4.70 4.93 3.41
N TYR A 152 -4.41 3.77 3.99
CA TYR A 152 -3.89 3.62 5.35
C TYR A 152 -2.37 3.87 5.45
N ALA A 153 -1.70 4.33 4.41
CA ALA A 153 -0.26 4.58 4.37
C ALA A 153 0.15 5.59 5.46
N HIS A 154 0.72 5.07 6.56
CA HIS A 154 1.14 5.82 7.74
C HIS A 154 2.60 5.56 8.13
N THR A 155 3.35 4.91 7.25
CA THR A 155 4.80 4.67 7.34
C THR A 155 5.49 5.24 6.11
N PRO A 156 6.82 5.54 6.17
CA PRO A 156 7.58 6.02 5.02
C PRO A 156 7.43 5.11 3.79
N ASP A 157 7.66 3.81 3.95
CA ASP A 157 7.58 2.83 2.85
C ASP A 157 6.17 2.76 2.24
N ALA A 158 5.12 2.76 3.09
CA ALA A 158 3.75 2.71 2.60
C ALA A 158 3.38 3.98 1.82
N LEU A 159 3.82 5.16 2.31
CA LEU A 159 3.59 6.44 1.62
C LEU A 159 4.37 6.50 0.30
N GLU A 160 5.60 6.04 0.27
CA GLU A 160 6.38 5.97 -0.96
C GLU A 160 5.75 5.02 -1.98
N ASN A 161 5.30 3.86 -1.54
CA ASN A 161 4.66 2.86 -2.40
C ASN A 161 3.36 3.37 -3.03
N ILE A 162 2.48 4.03 -2.25
CA ILE A 162 1.22 4.56 -2.79
C ILE A 162 1.48 5.70 -3.79
N LEU A 163 2.42 6.59 -3.49
CA LEU A 163 2.76 7.71 -4.35
C LEU A 163 3.42 7.23 -5.66
N ASN A 164 4.34 6.28 -5.60
CA ASN A 164 4.93 5.68 -6.80
C ASN A 164 3.90 4.92 -7.63
N THR A 165 2.95 4.24 -6.98
CA THR A 165 1.84 3.59 -7.66
C THR A 165 1.00 4.61 -8.42
N ALA A 166 0.61 5.71 -7.78
CA ALA A 166 -0.16 6.77 -8.41
C ALA A 166 0.61 7.42 -9.58
N LYS A 167 1.91 7.68 -9.42
CA LYS A 167 2.78 8.18 -10.49
C LYS A 167 2.79 7.29 -11.74
N GLY A 168 2.67 5.99 -11.56
CA GLY A 168 2.67 5.03 -12.66
C GLY A 168 1.50 5.19 -13.64
N PHE A 169 0.41 5.87 -13.25
CA PHE A 169 -0.75 6.13 -14.11
C PHE A 169 -1.25 7.58 -14.06
N ALA A 170 -0.60 8.47 -13.32
CA ALA A 170 -0.94 9.88 -13.26
C ALA A 170 -0.86 10.53 -14.65
N LYS A 171 -1.90 11.30 -15.00
CA LYS A 171 -1.96 12.07 -16.25
C LYS A 171 -1.69 13.55 -16.01
N SER A 172 -1.86 14.00 -14.78
CA SER A 172 -1.71 15.37 -14.33
C SER A 172 -1.07 15.37 -12.94
N ASN A 173 -1.39 16.34 -12.08
CA ASN A 173 -0.76 16.52 -10.79
C ASN A 173 -1.19 15.47 -9.75
N ILE A 174 -0.29 15.20 -8.80
CA ILE A 174 -0.57 14.45 -7.58
C ILE A 174 -0.58 15.40 -6.40
N ILE A 175 -1.72 15.49 -5.72
CA ILE A 175 -1.93 16.28 -4.50
C ILE A 175 -2.05 15.29 -3.35
N THR A 176 -1.18 15.40 -2.35
CA THR A 176 -1.15 14.45 -1.22
C THR A 176 -1.50 15.15 0.08
N VAL A 177 -2.51 14.63 0.80
CA VAL A 177 -2.87 15.02 2.16
C VAL A 177 -2.40 13.93 3.12
N PHE A 178 -1.56 14.27 4.08
CA PHE A 178 -1.08 13.30 5.07
C PHE A 178 -0.70 13.96 6.40
N GLY A 179 -0.66 13.16 7.43
CA GLY A 179 -0.18 13.53 8.75
C GLY A 179 0.47 12.34 9.46
N CYS A 180 0.96 12.57 10.67
CA CYS A 180 1.51 11.52 11.52
C CYS A 180 0.75 11.42 12.84
N GLY A 181 0.66 10.21 13.39
CA GLY A 181 0.08 9.99 14.71
C GLY A 181 1.00 10.45 15.84
N GLY A 182 0.40 11.01 16.90
CA GLY A 182 1.06 11.25 18.17
C GLY A 182 1.22 9.98 19.02
N ASP A 183 2.05 10.03 20.05
CA ASP A 183 2.38 8.90 20.93
C ASP A 183 2.87 7.67 20.15
N ARG A 184 3.65 7.91 19.11
CA ARG A 184 4.23 6.90 18.19
C ARG A 184 5.66 7.29 17.84
N ASP A 185 6.33 6.42 17.07
CA ASP A 185 7.66 6.68 16.55
C ASP A 185 7.73 8.03 15.82
N THR A 186 8.55 8.93 16.36
CA THR A 186 8.75 10.29 15.84
C THR A 186 9.76 10.34 14.70
N THR A 187 10.64 9.33 14.60
CA THR A 187 11.74 9.31 13.62
C THR A 187 11.22 9.23 12.18
N LYS A 188 10.05 8.66 11.98
CA LYS A 188 9.42 8.57 10.67
C LYS A 188 8.83 9.90 10.16
N ARG A 189 8.55 10.87 11.05
CA ARG A 189 7.87 12.14 10.70
C ARG A 189 8.60 12.92 9.60
N PRO A 190 9.90 13.25 9.76
CA PRO A 190 10.63 13.96 8.71
C PRO A 190 10.80 13.12 7.43
N LEU A 191 10.93 11.79 7.53
CA LEU A 191 11.05 10.90 6.39
C LEU A 191 9.78 10.94 5.53
N MET A 192 8.60 10.87 6.16
CA MET A 192 7.32 10.98 5.46
C MET A 192 7.15 12.35 4.79
N GLY A 193 7.59 13.44 5.45
CA GLY A 193 7.62 14.77 4.86
C GLY A 193 8.44 14.81 3.58
N ALA A 194 9.68 14.34 3.64
CA ALA A 194 10.59 14.30 2.49
C ALA A 194 10.03 13.49 1.33
N ILE A 195 9.44 12.31 1.60
CA ILE A 195 8.83 11.44 0.61
C ILE A 195 7.62 12.13 -0.05
N ALA A 196 6.70 12.67 0.74
CA ALA A 196 5.53 13.37 0.22
C ALA A 196 5.92 14.53 -0.69
N GLN A 197 6.85 15.39 -0.25
CA GLN A 197 7.30 16.53 -1.05
C GLN A 197 8.02 16.10 -2.34
N LYS A 198 8.80 15.02 -2.29
CA LYS A 198 9.54 14.51 -3.46
C LYS A 198 8.63 13.90 -4.52
N LEU A 199 7.56 13.23 -4.08
CA LEU A 199 6.73 12.39 -4.96
C LEU A 199 5.38 13.00 -5.31
N SER A 200 5.03 14.17 -4.74
CA SER A 200 3.81 14.91 -5.06
C SER A 200 4.12 16.24 -5.71
N ASP A 201 3.21 16.72 -6.54
CA ASP A 201 3.26 18.09 -7.10
C ASP A 201 2.87 19.10 -6.03
N VAL A 202 1.93 18.75 -5.14
CA VAL A 202 1.58 19.49 -3.93
C VAL A 202 1.41 18.52 -2.77
N CYS A 203 2.02 18.79 -1.61
CA CYS A 203 1.73 18.05 -0.39
C CYS A 203 1.15 18.95 0.70
N ILE A 204 0.05 18.52 1.32
CA ILE A 204 -0.62 19.21 2.41
C ILE A 204 -0.37 18.42 3.69
N VAL A 205 0.41 19.01 4.60
CA VAL A 205 0.72 18.44 5.90
C VAL A 205 -0.39 18.82 6.88
N THR A 206 -0.97 17.83 7.53
CA THR A 206 -2.12 18.01 8.43
C THR A 206 -2.03 17.13 9.68
N SER A 207 -3.01 17.29 10.58
CA SER A 207 -3.17 16.40 11.73
C SER A 207 -3.74 15.04 11.31
N ASP A 208 -3.25 13.97 11.93
CA ASP A 208 -3.84 12.62 11.87
C ASP A 208 -4.58 12.31 13.19
N ASN A 209 -4.07 11.42 14.03
CA ASN A 209 -4.50 11.16 15.40
C ASN A 209 -3.45 11.77 16.36
N PRO A 210 -3.53 13.02 16.78
CA PRO A 210 -2.50 13.64 17.64
C PRO A 210 -2.42 12.99 19.01
N ARG A 211 -3.47 12.33 19.49
CA ARG A 211 -3.56 11.74 20.81
C ARG A 211 -3.21 12.75 21.89
N THR A 212 -2.20 12.50 22.74
CA THR A 212 -1.83 13.41 23.83
C THR A 212 -0.80 14.47 23.42
N GLU A 213 -0.23 14.38 22.21
CA GLU A 213 0.70 15.37 21.68
C GLU A 213 -0.06 16.57 21.06
N ASP A 214 0.61 17.73 21.05
CA ASP A 214 0.13 18.91 20.30
C ASP A 214 0.25 18.63 18.79
N PRO A 215 -0.82 18.72 18.01
CA PRO A 215 -0.78 18.49 16.58
C PRO A 215 0.18 19.43 15.84
N GLN A 216 0.40 20.64 16.34
CA GLN A 216 1.33 21.59 15.76
C GLN A 216 2.78 21.09 15.88
N LEU A 217 3.15 20.53 17.04
CA LEU A 217 4.50 19.97 17.23
C LEU A 217 4.76 18.74 16.34
N ILE A 218 3.75 17.91 16.12
CA ILE A 218 3.83 16.80 15.18
C ILE A 218 4.10 17.29 13.75
N ILE A 219 3.38 18.34 13.33
CA ILE A 219 3.56 18.96 12.02
C ILE A 219 4.95 19.57 11.90
N GLU A 220 5.46 20.25 12.94
CA GLU A 220 6.82 20.79 12.95
C GLU A 220 7.90 19.73 12.76
N ASP A 221 7.70 18.55 13.35
CA ASP A 221 8.59 17.41 13.12
C ASP A 221 8.56 16.92 11.66
N ILE A 222 7.38 16.88 11.04
CA ILE A 222 7.25 16.54 9.61
C ILE A 222 7.99 17.56 8.75
N LEU A 223 7.83 18.85 9.06
CA LEU A 223 8.45 19.95 8.31
C LEU A 223 9.98 19.94 8.35
N LYS A 224 10.61 19.29 9.33
CA LYS A 224 12.07 19.10 9.38
C LYS A 224 12.61 18.31 8.19
N GLY A 225 11.76 17.49 7.55
CA GLY A 225 12.12 16.69 6.39
C GLY A 225 11.90 17.40 5.04
N LEU A 226 11.25 18.57 5.03
CA LEU A 226 10.94 19.29 3.80
C LEU A 226 12.07 20.24 3.41
N ASP A 227 12.29 20.36 2.10
CA ASP A 227 13.11 21.42 1.52
C ASP A 227 12.29 22.72 1.47
N LYS A 228 12.65 23.67 2.31
CA LYS A 228 11.97 24.95 2.46
C LYS A 228 12.12 25.87 1.23
N ASN A 229 13.04 25.57 0.31
CA ASN A 229 13.19 26.31 -0.94
C ASN A 229 12.17 25.87 -2.00
N LYS A 230 11.44 24.80 -1.78
CA LYS A 230 10.36 24.34 -2.64
C LYS A 230 9.02 24.84 -2.12
N GLU A 231 8.23 25.41 -3.02
CA GLU A 231 6.91 25.97 -2.70
C GLU A 231 5.76 24.95 -2.87
N ASN A 232 6.09 23.67 -3.02
CA ASN A 232 5.11 22.61 -3.30
C ASN A 232 4.56 21.94 -2.04
N TYR A 233 4.54 22.66 -0.90
CA TYR A 233 3.88 22.16 0.30
C TYR A 233 3.02 23.22 0.97
N ARG A 234 2.02 22.77 1.71
CA ARG A 234 1.14 23.58 2.55
C ARG A 234 0.99 22.95 3.92
N VAL A 235 0.60 23.74 4.90
CA VAL A 235 0.30 23.31 6.27
C VAL A 235 -1.11 23.73 6.61
N VAL A 236 -1.98 22.76 6.86
CA VAL A 236 -3.36 22.98 7.27
C VAL A 236 -3.64 22.04 8.45
N VAL A 237 -3.63 22.56 9.68
CA VAL A 237 -3.70 21.75 10.90
C VAL A 237 -4.99 20.94 10.97
N ASP A 238 -6.13 21.55 10.66
CA ASP A 238 -7.42 20.87 10.60
C ASP A 238 -7.48 19.96 9.37
N ARG A 239 -7.61 18.65 9.61
CA ARG A 239 -7.61 17.64 8.53
C ARG A 239 -8.81 17.78 7.60
N ARG A 240 -9.96 18.20 8.10
CA ARG A 240 -11.16 18.44 7.27
C ARG A 240 -10.89 19.55 6.27
N GLU A 241 -10.34 20.66 6.74
CA GLU A 241 -10.01 21.79 5.87
C GLU A 241 -8.86 21.43 4.91
N ALA A 242 -7.88 20.62 5.35
CA ALA A 242 -6.81 20.13 4.47
C ALA A 242 -7.35 19.29 3.30
N ILE A 243 -8.30 18.40 3.56
CA ILE A 243 -8.96 17.57 2.54
C ILE A 243 -9.78 18.44 1.59
N LYS A 244 -10.58 19.36 2.11
CA LYS A 244 -11.36 20.32 1.28
C LYS A 244 -10.45 21.12 0.37
N GLU A 245 -9.37 21.71 0.90
CA GLU A 245 -8.40 22.48 0.12
C GLU A 245 -7.79 21.64 -1.00
N ALA A 246 -7.43 20.37 -0.73
CA ALA A 246 -6.92 19.47 -1.74
C ALA A 246 -7.93 19.20 -2.87
N ILE A 247 -9.20 18.97 -2.52
CA ILE A 247 -10.28 18.72 -3.48
C ILE A 247 -10.66 20.00 -4.28
N GLU A 248 -10.61 21.18 -3.64
CA GLU A 248 -10.92 22.44 -4.29
C GLU A 248 -9.85 22.87 -5.29
N MET A 249 -8.57 22.64 -4.98
CA MET A 249 -7.47 22.99 -5.87
C MET A 249 -7.28 22.00 -7.02
N ALA A 250 -7.75 20.76 -6.87
CA ALA A 250 -7.59 19.71 -7.87
C ALA A 250 -8.37 20.02 -9.16
N GLN A 251 -7.72 19.80 -10.29
CA GLN A 251 -8.27 19.96 -11.62
C GLN A 251 -8.53 18.61 -12.27
N LYS A 252 -9.25 18.61 -13.38
CA LYS A 252 -9.53 17.39 -14.15
C LYS A 252 -8.23 16.61 -14.41
N ASP A 253 -8.30 15.28 -14.25
CA ASP A 253 -7.22 14.31 -14.40
C ASP A 253 -6.15 14.34 -13.28
N ASP A 254 -6.27 15.24 -12.26
CA ASP A 254 -5.44 15.21 -11.07
C ASP A 254 -5.78 14.01 -10.17
N ILE A 255 -4.81 13.61 -9.35
CA ILE A 255 -4.96 12.58 -8.33
C ILE A 255 -4.82 13.24 -6.96
N VAL A 256 -5.85 13.11 -6.11
CA VAL A 256 -5.79 13.49 -4.69
C VAL A 256 -5.60 12.22 -3.87
N ILE A 257 -4.51 12.15 -3.10
CA ILE A 257 -4.22 11.03 -2.20
C ILE A 257 -4.40 11.49 -0.76
N ILE A 258 -5.33 10.86 -0.04
CA ILE A 258 -5.57 11.10 1.38
C ILE A 258 -4.99 9.92 2.15
N ALA A 259 -3.82 10.12 2.76
CA ALA A 259 -3.05 9.07 3.40
C ALA A 259 -3.09 9.15 4.95
N GLY A 260 -2.92 7.99 5.58
CA GLY A 260 -2.76 7.82 7.03
C GLY A 260 -3.87 7.05 7.70
N LYS A 261 -5.13 7.46 7.52
CA LYS A 261 -6.29 6.91 8.24
C LYS A 261 -6.96 5.72 7.53
N GLY A 262 -6.99 5.75 6.20
CA GLY A 262 -7.61 4.69 5.42
C GLY A 262 -9.07 4.42 5.84
N HIS A 263 -9.31 3.26 6.46
CA HIS A 263 -10.64 2.84 6.92
C HIS A 263 -11.01 3.36 8.32
N GLU A 264 -10.14 4.11 9.00
CA GLU A 264 -10.46 4.69 10.30
C GLU A 264 -11.55 5.76 10.15
N ASN A 265 -12.64 5.60 10.86
CA ASN A 265 -13.77 6.55 10.92
C ASN A 265 -13.75 7.40 12.19
N TYR A 266 -12.56 7.66 12.74
CA TYR A 266 -12.40 8.45 13.95
C TYR A 266 -11.09 9.25 13.93
N GLN A 267 -11.03 10.33 14.70
CA GLN A 267 -9.82 11.03 15.09
C GLN A 267 -9.69 11.02 16.62
N ILE A 268 -8.47 10.78 17.13
CA ILE A 268 -8.18 10.74 18.56
C ILE A 268 -7.57 12.08 18.98
N LEU A 269 -8.31 12.85 19.76
CA LEU A 269 -7.86 14.10 20.38
C LEU A 269 -7.75 13.87 21.90
N GLY A 270 -6.55 13.99 22.45
CA GLY A 270 -6.27 13.52 23.81
C GLY A 270 -6.52 12.02 23.93
N LYS A 271 -7.46 11.63 24.77
CA LYS A 271 -7.91 10.24 24.97
C LYS A 271 -9.29 9.95 24.39
N VAL A 272 -9.89 10.92 23.71
CA VAL A 272 -11.27 10.82 23.20
C VAL A 272 -11.24 10.54 21.70
N LYS A 273 -12.05 9.59 21.26
CA LYS A 273 -12.31 9.33 19.84
C LYS A 273 -13.49 10.18 19.39
N HIS A 274 -13.28 10.99 18.37
CA HIS A 274 -14.33 11.73 17.67
C HIS A 274 -14.59 11.08 16.32
N HIS A 275 -15.84 11.10 15.85
CA HIS A 275 -16.16 10.63 14.51
C HIS A 275 -15.45 11.48 13.46
N PHE A 276 -14.73 10.83 12.56
CA PHE A 276 -14.01 11.47 11.47
C PHE A 276 -13.67 10.44 10.41
N ASP A 277 -14.34 10.47 9.29
CA ASP A 277 -14.06 9.62 8.13
C ASP A 277 -13.62 10.51 6.96
N ASP A 278 -12.43 10.24 6.42
CA ASP A 278 -11.86 10.99 5.29
C ASP A 278 -12.78 10.98 4.05
N LYS A 279 -13.63 9.95 3.91
CA LYS A 279 -14.52 9.76 2.77
C LYS A 279 -15.83 10.56 2.85
N GLU A 280 -16.19 11.03 4.04
CA GLU A 280 -17.41 11.80 4.28
C GLU A 280 -17.21 13.31 4.04
N ILE A 281 -15.99 13.74 3.76
CA ILE A 281 -15.61 15.13 3.58
C ILE A 281 -15.67 15.52 2.11
#